data_79a304cd5c54f3fc0e703e493530bea1
#
_entry.id   79a304cd5c54f3fc0e703e493530bea1
#
_cell.length_a   1.000
_cell.length_b   1.000
_cell.length_c   1.000
_cell.angle_alpha   90.00
_cell.angle_beta   90.00
_cell.angle_gamma   90.00
#
_symmetry.space_group_name_H-M   'P 1'
#
loop_
_entity.id
_entity.type
_entity.pdbx_description
1 polymer ?
#
loop_
_entity_poly.entity_id
_entity_poly.type
_entity_poly.pdbx_seq_one_letter_code
_entity_poly.pdbx_strand_id
1 'polypeptide(L)'
;MKKFKIIPVIDILNSEVVHAVKGERDKYKPLKSVLVKSAEPVEIITKVKNVTLIHEVYIADLDAILKREPNYSLLAKILKIPDIKVLIDPGIILAKNISEYSDYGLNSLILGLETIENLSVISDCLETMGEHKTIVSIDMYKEVILTNVKEIKNQGPLETIKKIEELGVKTIILLDLYKVGQKIGGIPPLYLKVREQFNGQILVGGGIKDIRDIEMYKHHNFSGVLIGTALHDGTIELEKLRKININ
;
A
#
# COMPACT_ATOMS: atom_id res chain seq x y z
N MET A 1 14.40 6.94 -16.31
CA MET A 1 13.18 6.27 -15.81
C MET A 1 13.33 6.05 -14.30
N LYS A 2 12.29 6.29 -13.49
CA LYS A 2 12.33 5.93 -12.07
C LYS A 2 12.39 4.41 -11.94
N LYS A 3 13.12 3.88 -10.94
CA LYS A 3 13.24 2.45 -10.70
C LYS A 3 11.88 1.85 -10.34
N PHE A 4 11.52 0.71 -10.94
CA PHE A 4 10.31 -0.04 -10.58
C PHE A 4 10.42 -0.57 -9.15
N LYS A 5 9.37 -0.40 -8.36
CA LYS A 5 9.34 -0.76 -6.94
C LYS A 5 8.63 -2.08 -6.70
N ILE A 6 9.19 -2.89 -5.82
CA ILE A 6 8.52 -4.05 -5.24
C ILE A 6 8.41 -3.78 -3.74
N ILE A 7 7.19 -3.73 -3.24
CA ILE A 7 6.91 -3.28 -1.88
C ILE A 7 6.16 -4.38 -1.13
N PRO A 8 6.79 -5.07 -0.16
CA PRO A 8 6.10 -5.98 0.73
C PRO A 8 5.00 -5.29 1.54
N VAL A 9 3.86 -5.96 1.69
CA VAL A 9 2.71 -5.50 2.48
C VAL A 9 2.72 -6.15 3.84
N ILE A 10 2.54 -5.34 4.87
CA ILE A 10 2.48 -5.72 6.27
C ILE A 10 1.19 -5.14 6.87
N ASP A 11 0.15 -5.96 6.96
CA ASP A 11 -1.11 -5.59 7.62
C ASP A 11 -0.99 -5.91 9.10
N ILE A 12 -1.14 -4.91 9.99
CA ILE A 12 -0.97 -5.07 11.44
C ILE A 12 -2.33 -4.92 12.12
N LEU A 13 -2.74 -5.94 12.87
CA LEU A 13 -3.95 -5.94 13.69
C LEU A 13 -3.62 -6.57 15.07
N ASN A 14 -4.03 -5.94 16.17
CA ASN A 14 -3.72 -6.36 17.53
C ASN A 14 -2.21 -6.54 17.76
N SER A 15 -1.40 -5.63 17.17
CA SER A 15 0.07 -5.68 17.23
C SER A 15 0.72 -6.89 16.56
N GLU A 16 0.01 -7.68 15.78
CA GLU A 16 0.50 -8.82 15.01
C GLU A 16 0.31 -8.59 13.51
N VAL A 17 1.20 -9.15 12.70
CA VAL A 17 1.01 -9.18 11.24
C VAL A 17 -0.08 -10.20 10.91
N VAL A 18 -1.05 -9.78 10.11
CA VAL A 18 -2.18 -10.62 9.72
C VAL A 18 -2.21 -10.87 8.22
N HIS A 19 -2.89 -11.94 7.83
CA HIS A 19 -3.14 -12.28 6.44
C HIS A 19 -4.46 -11.66 5.98
N ALA A 20 -4.36 -10.61 5.14
CA ALA A 20 -5.51 -9.96 4.54
C ALA A 20 -6.11 -10.81 3.42
N VAL A 21 -7.45 -10.97 3.45
CA VAL A 21 -8.20 -11.72 2.45
C VAL A 21 -9.47 -10.96 2.08
N LYS A 22 -9.61 -10.55 0.80
CA LYS A 22 -10.80 -9.92 0.22
C LYS A 22 -11.33 -8.66 0.95
N GLY A 23 -10.53 -8.04 1.81
CA GLY A 23 -11.01 -6.95 2.66
C GLY A 23 -11.96 -7.39 3.78
N GLU A 24 -12.19 -8.70 3.96
CA GLU A 24 -13.06 -9.27 4.99
C GLU A 24 -12.32 -9.31 6.34
N ARG A 25 -12.18 -8.13 6.97
CA ARG A 25 -11.30 -7.86 8.12
C ARG A 25 -11.59 -8.72 9.35
N ASP A 26 -12.83 -9.16 9.52
CA ASP A 26 -13.29 -10.11 10.55
C ASP A 26 -12.72 -11.54 10.41
N LYS A 27 -12.23 -11.86 9.22
CA LYS A 27 -11.63 -13.17 8.90
C LYS A 27 -10.10 -13.17 8.94
N TYR A 28 -9.48 -12.03 9.23
CA TYR A 28 -8.02 -11.95 9.26
C TYR A 28 -7.45 -12.78 10.43
N LYS A 29 -6.38 -13.50 10.15
CA LYS A 29 -5.68 -14.36 11.11
C LYS A 29 -4.20 -13.99 11.14
N PRO A 30 -3.50 -14.27 12.24
CA PRO A 30 -2.05 -14.09 12.29
C PRO A 30 -1.36 -14.71 11.07
N LEU A 31 -0.41 -13.99 10.51
CA LEU A 31 0.28 -14.38 9.29
C LEU A 31 1.03 -15.70 9.48
N LYS A 32 0.82 -16.62 8.56
CA LYS A 32 1.67 -17.82 8.41
C LYS A 32 2.60 -17.59 7.23
N SER A 33 3.90 -17.60 7.48
CA SER A 33 4.90 -17.30 6.46
C SER A 33 5.91 -18.44 6.35
N VAL A 34 6.32 -18.76 5.11
CA VAL A 34 7.45 -19.67 4.88
C VAL A 34 8.79 -19.04 5.23
N LEU A 35 8.83 -17.73 5.43
CA LEU A 35 10.06 -16.97 5.71
C LEU A 35 10.40 -16.97 7.21
N VAL A 36 9.38 -16.97 8.07
CA VAL A 36 9.53 -16.84 9.53
C VAL A 36 8.33 -17.49 10.22
N LYS A 37 8.55 -18.04 11.42
CA LYS A 37 7.48 -18.72 12.19
C LYS A 37 6.70 -17.79 13.13
N SER A 38 7.05 -16.52 13.15
CA SER A 38 6.47 -15.48 14.02
C SER A 38 5.45 -14.63 13.25
N ALA A 39 4.52 -14.01 13.96
CA ALA A 39 3.66 -12.94 13.46
C ALA A 39 4.09 -11.57 14.02
N GLU A 40 5.23 -11.47 14.69
CA GLU A 40 5.75 -10.22 15.26
C GLU A 40 6.25 -9.29 14.13
N PRO A 41 5.75 -8.04 14.04
CA PRO A 41 6.01 -7.16 12.89
C PRO A 41 7.48 -6.85 12.65
N VAL A 42 8.28 -6.55 13.70
CA VAL A 42 9.70 -6.20 13.53
C VAL A 42 10.50 -7.40 13.03
N GLU A 43 10.20 -8.61 13.53
CA GLU A 43 10.83 -9.85 13.10
C GLU A 43 10.53 -10.15 11.63
N ILE A 44 9.23 -10.03 11.23
CA ILE A 44 8.80 -10.26 9.84
C ILE A 44 9.47 -9.26 8.89
N ILE A 45 9.41 -7.96 9.19
CA ILE A 45 9.98 -6.91 8.35
C ILE A 45 11.49 -7.11 8.21
N THR A 46 12.19 -7.38 9.32
CA THR A 46 13.63 -7.65 9.31
C THR A 46 13.96 -8.85 8.45
N LYS A 47 13.21 -9.95 8.60
CA LYS A 47 13.41 -11.16 7.80
C LYS A 47 13.15 -10.91 6.33
N VAL A 48 12.02 -10.30 5.97
CA VAL A 48 11.68 -9.95 4.59
C VAL A 48 12.79 -9.10 3.97
N LYS A 49 13.21 -8.01 4.64
CA LYS A 49 14.30 -7.16 4.18
C LYS A 49 15.58 -7.98 3.90
N ASN A 50 15.99 -8.81 4.84
CA ASN A 50 17.25 -9.57 4.73
C ASN A 50 17.22 -10.62 3.62
N VAL A 51 16.07 -11.29 3.40
CA VAL A 51 15.97 -12.33 2.37
C VAL A 51 15.65 -11.79 0.98
N THR A 52 15.02 -10.61 0.86
CA THR A 52 14.64 -10.02 -0.44
C THR A 52 15.57 -8.90 -0.88
N LEU A 53 16.32 -8.28 0.03
CA LEU A 53 17.06 -7.03 -0.16
C LEU A 53 16.15 -5.84 -0.55
N ILE A 54 14.88 -5.90 -0.18
CA ILE A 54 13.91 -4.82 -0.34
C ILE A 54 13.90 -4.02 0.96
N HIS A 55 14.11 -2.71 0.86
CA HIS A 55 14.21 -1.80 1.98
C HIS A 55 12.97 -0.91 2.16
N GLU A 56 11.96 -1.07 1.33
CA GLU A 56 10.74 -0.29 1.37
C GLU A 56 9.55 -1.22 1.68
N VAL A 57 8.73 -0.87 2.67
CA VAL A 57 7.57 -1.67 3.10
C VAL A 57 6.33 -0.80 3.19
N TYR A 58 5.19 -1.34 2.79
CA TYR A 58 3.86 -0.77 3.04
C TYR A 58 3.33 -1.37 4.34
N ILE A 59 2.85 -0.52 5.24
CA ILE A 59 2.23 -0.92 6.50
C ILE A 59 0.80 -0.38 6.53
N ALA A 60 -0.19 -1.26 6.68
CA ALA A 60 -1.53 -0.89 7.08
C ALA A 60 -1.66 -1.07 8.60
N ASP A 61 -1.85 0.02 9.33
CA ASP A 61 -2.18 -0.02 10.76
C ASP A 61 -3.69 -0.25 10.92
N LEU A 62 -4.11 -1.52 10.94
CA LEU A 62 -5.52 -1.86 11.03
C LEU A 62 -6.12 -1.54 12.40
N ASP A 63 -5.33 -1.43 13.44
CA ASP A 63 -5.81 -0.95 14.74
C ASP A 63 -6.20 0.54 14.64
N ALA A 64 -5.36 1.35 14.00
CA ALA A 64 -5.67 2.75 13.72
C ALA A 64 -6.85 2.90 12.75
N ILE A 65 -6.88 2.12 11.65
CA ILE A 65 -7.95 2.17 10.65
C ILE A 65 -9.30 1.79 11.23
N LEU A 66 -9.38 0.69 11.99
CA LEU A 66 -10.63 0.09 12.44
C LEU A 66 -11.10 0.59 13.80
N LYS A 67 -10.16 0.78 14.74
CA LYS A 67 -10.44 1.08 16.15
C LYS A 67 -10.12 2.51 16.53
N ARG A 68 -9.41 3.25 15.68
CA ARG A 68 -8.85 4.58 15.99
C ARG A 68 -7.81 4.54 17.12
N GLU A 69 -7.06 3.44 17.19
CA GLU A 69 -6.05 3.15 18.20
C GLU A 69 -4.68 2.92 17.54
N PRO A 70 -4.00 3.99 17.06
CA PRO A 70 -2.71 3.86 16.40
C PRO A 70 -1.63 3.33 17.34
N ASN A 71 -0.84 2.37 16.87
CA ASN A 71 0.24 1.80 17.66
C ASN A 71 1.57 2.52 17.43
N TYR A 72 1.69 3.75 17.94
CA TYR A 72 2.90 4.56 17.80
C TYR A 72 4.16 3.89 18.36
N SER A 73 4.02 3.11 19.46
CA SER A 73 5.17 2.42 20.04
C SER A 73 5.74 1.33 19.14
N LEU A 74 4.86 0.61 18.44
CA LEU A 74 5.27 -0.38 17.44
C LEU A 74 5.86 0.29 16.20
N LEU A 75 5.23 1.37 15.71
CA LEU A 75 5.76 2.15 14.60
C LEU A 75 7.18 2.65 14.90
N ALA A 76 7.41 3.19 16.10
CA ALA A 76 8.74 3.64 16.53
C ALA A 76 9.77 2.50 16.58
N LYS A 77 9.37 1.26 16.92
CA LYS A 77 10.25 0.07 16.86
C LYS A 77 10.58 -0.31 15.42
N ILE A 78 9.58 -0.31 14.53
CA ILE A 78 9.78 -0.63 13.11
C ILE A 78 10.74 0.37 12.46
N LEU A 79 10.58 1.66 12.74
CA LEU A 79 11.44 2.72 12.19
C LEU A 79 12.90 2.65 12.69
N LYS A 80 13.18 1.89 13.73
CA LYS A 80 14.56 1.60 14.18
C LYS A 80 15.25 0.47 13.40
N ILE A 81 14.52 -0.25 12.52
CA ILE A 81 15.13 -1.24 11.64
C ILE A 81 16.08 -0.50 10.67
N PRO A 82 17.38 -0.83 10.62
CA PRO A 82 18.33 -0.11 9.79
C PRO A 82 17.89 -0.08 8.31
N ASP A 83 18.01 1.08 7.67
CA ASP A 83 17.76 1.30 6.24
C ASP A 83 16.33 0.97 5.77
N ILE A 84 15.36 0.82 6.68
CA ILE A 84 13.97 0.59 6.29
C ILE A 84 13.29 1.90 5.89
N LYS A 85 12.50 1.84 4.84
CA LYS A 85 11.63 2.93 4.36
C LYS A 85 10.19 2.50 4.55
N VAL A 86 9.45 3.27 5.33
CA VAL A 86 8.06 2.94 5.67
C VAL A 86 7.08 3.82 4.91
N LEU A 87 6.17 3.19 4.18
CA LEU A 87 4.94 3.77 3.68
C LEU A 87 3.83 3.31 4.62
N ILE A 88 3.23 4.22 5.39
CA ILE A 88 2.20 3.85 6.36
C ILE A 88 0.82 4.34 5.93
N ASP A 89 -0.17 3.46 6.04
CA ASP A 89 -1.60 3.77 6.00
C ASP A 89 -2.17 3.62 7.41
N PRO A 90 -2.39 4.73 8.13
CA PRO A 90 -2.96 4.71 9.46
C PRO A 90 -4.46 5.05 9.46
N GLY A 91 -5.11 5.11 8.28
CA GLY A 91 -6.51 5.48 8.17
C GLY A 91 -6.81 6.92 8.57
N ILE A 92 -6.05 7.88 8.04
CA ILE A 92 -6.29 9.31 8.25
C ILE A 92 -7.73 9.68 7.90
N ILE A 93 -8.41 10.42 8.79
CA ILE A 93 -9.76 10.94 8.55
C ILE A 93 -9.73 12.44 8.34
N LEU A 94 -9.05 13.16 9.22
CA LEU A 94 -9.01 14.62 9.30
C LEU A 94 -7.58 15.12 9.17
N ALA A 95 -7.40 16.32 8.65
CA ALA A 95 -6.12 16.98 8.52
C ALA A 95 -5.29 17.02 9.81
N LYS A 96 -5.94 17.25 10.96
CA LYS A 96 -5.26 17.26 12.27
C LYS A 96 -4.52 15.96 12.60
N ASN A 97 -4.93 14.81 12.02
CA ASN A 97 -4.26 13.54 12.27
C ASN A 97 -2.93 13.42 11.49
N ILE A 98 -2.70 14.25 10.47
CA ILE A 98 -1.48 14.21 9.65
C ILE A 98 -0.26 14.59 10.48
N SER A 99 -0.40 15.62 11.33
CA SER A 99 0.71 16.11 12.17
C SER A 99 1.23 15.05 13.15
N GLU A 100 0.39 14.10 13.56
CA GLU A 100 0.78 12.99 14.43
C GLU A 100 1.83 12.07 13.78
N TYR A 101 1.95 12.11 12.45
CA TYR A 101 2.87 11.29 11.67
C TYR A 101 4.04 12.06 11.06
N SER A 102 3.98 13.40 11.01
CA SER A 102 4.99 14.24 10.34
C SER A 102 6.40 14.08 10.91
N ASP A 103 6.51 13.86 12.22
CA ASP A 103 7.78 13.84 12.95
C ASP A 103 8.45 12.46 13.01
N TYR A 104 7.78 11.40 12.53
CA TYR A 104 8.30 10.03 12.61
C TYR A 104 9.40 9.69 11.59
N GLY A 105 9.75 10.60 10.67
CA GLY A 105 10.74 10.29 9.63
C GLY A 105 10.27 9.26 8.60
N LEU A 106 8.97 9.18 8.35
CA LEU A 106 8.34 8.30 7.37
C LEU A 106 8.82 8.60 5.96
N ASN A 107 8.87 7.55 5.14
CA ASN A 107 9.10 7.71 3.71
C ASN A 107 7.84 8.25 3.00
N SER A 108 6.67 7.75 3.36
CA SER A 108 5.40 8.27 2.84
C SER A 108 4.25 8.02 3.81
N LEU A 109 3.28 8.94 3.82
CA LEU A 109 1.98 8.80 4.46
C LEU A 109 0.95 8.49 3.38
N ILE A 110 0.12 7.47 3.62
CA ILE A 110 -0.92 7.03 2.69
C ILE A 110 -2.27 7.52 3.19
N LEU A 111 -3.02 8.13 2.29
CA LEU A 111 -4.39 8.56 2.51
C LEU A 111 -5.32 7.65 1.73
N GLY A 112 -6.09 6.81 2.43
CA GLY A 112 -7.11 5.97 1.82
C GLY A 112 -8.38 6.78 1.53
N LEU A 113 -8.90 6.73 0.30
CA LEU A 113 -10.19 7.36 -0.04
C LEU A 113 -11.35 6.78 0.77
N GLU A 114 -11.22 5.57 1.27
CA GLU A 114 -12.21 4.95 2.15
C GLU A 114 -12.28 5.59 3.55
N THR A 115 -11.20 6.28 3.98
CA THR A 115 -11.07 6.78 5.36
C THR A 115 -11.15 8.30 5.48
N ILE A 116 -10.59 9.06 4.53
CA ILE A 116 -10.63 10.54 4.59
C ILE A 116 -12.06 11.07 4.53
N GLU A 117 -12.32 12.17 5.24
CA GLU A 117 -13.65 12.78 5.32
C GLU A 117 -14.01 13.54 4.03
N ASN A 118 -13.04 14.23 3.44
CA ASN A 118 -13.21 15.04 2.23
C ASN A 118 -11.86 15.21 1.51
N LEU A 119 -11.90 15.77 0.29
CA LEU A 119 -10.69 15.92 -0.54
C LEU A 119 -9.70 16.97 -0.03
N SER A 120 -10.11 17.93 0.82
CA SER A 120 -9.17 18.91 1.36
C SER A 120 -8.10 18.29 2.25
N VAL A 121 -8.38 17.12 2.87
CA VAL A 121 -7.39 16.36 3.64
C VAL A 121 -6.17 15.99 2.78
N ILE A 122 -6.36 15.76 1.48
CA ILE A 122 -5.26 15.50 0.54
C ILE A 122 -4.40 16.76 0.39
N SER A 123 -5.02 17.94 0.19
CA SER A 123 -4.31 19.21 0.07
C SER A 123 -3.53 19.53 1.34
N ASP A 124 -4.14 19.35 2.52
CA ASP A 124 -3.48 19.55 3.81
C ASP A 124 -2.28 18.60 4.00
N CYS A 125 -2.39 17.37 3.50
CA CYS A 125 -1.28 16.42 3.54
C CYS A 125 -0.15 16.81 2.58
N LEU A 126 -0.48 17.30 1.38
CA LEU A 126 0.51 17.79 0.43
C LEU A 126 1.28 19.00 0.99
N GLU A 127 0.60 19.90 1.71
CA GLU A 127 1.24 21.04 2.38
C GLU A 127 2.13 20.58 3.55
N THR A 128 1.67 19.64 4.38
CA THR A 128 2.38 19.20 5.59
C THR A 128 3.53 18.27 5.30
N MET A 129 3.31 17.25 4.45
CA MET A 129 4.26 16.17 4.18
C MET A 129 5.05 16.38 2.88
N GLY A 130 4.53 17.18 1.97
CA GLY A 130 5.05 17.37 0.61
C GLY A 130 4.58 16.32 -0.40
N GLU A 131 4.64 16.66 -1.68
CA GLU A 131 4.14 15.82 -2.80
C GLU A 131 4.82 14.44 -2.91
N HIS A 132 6.08 14.34 -2.50
CA HIS A 132 6.86 13.10 -2.60
C HIS A 132 6.57 12.11 -1.46
N LYS A 133 6.03 12.61 -0.35
CA LYS A 133 5.68 11.78 0.81
C LYS A 133 4.18 11.51 0.92
N THR A 134 3.35 12.16 0.12
CA THR A 134 1.90 11.96 0.09
C THR A 134 1.54 10.97 -0.99
N ILE A 135 0.87 9.88 -0.61
CA ILE A 135 0.34 8.86 -1.51
C ILE A 135 -1.17 8.76 -1.25
N VAL A 136 -1.97 8.70 -2.32
CA VAL A 136 -3.42 8.45 -2.19
C VAL A 136 -3.72 7.02 -2.60
N SER A 137 -4.34 6.23 -1.70
CA SER A 137 -4.84 4.90 -2.00
C SER A 137 -6.28 4.96 -2.51
N ILE A 138 -6.48 4.36 -3.68
CA ILE A 138 -7.78 4.22 -4.34
C ILE A 138 -8.21 2.78 -4.15
N ASP A 139 -8.85 2.56 -3.01
CA ASP A 139 -9.36 1.25 -2.65
C ASP A 139 -10.68 1.00 -3.36
N MET A 140 -10.77 -0.18 -3.96
CA MET A 140 -11.92 -0.61 -4.75
C MET A 140 -12.41 -1.99 -4.27
N TYR A 141 -13.66 -2.27 -4.56
CA TYR A 141 -14.19 -3.63 -4.51
C TYR A 141 -14.86 -3.93 -5.84
N LYS A 142 -14.27 -4.85 -6.62
CA LYS A 142 -14.69 -5.17 -8.00
C LYS A 142 -14.77 -3.91 -8.88
N GLU A 143 -13.70 -3.13 -8.88
CA GLU A 143 -13.54 -1.89 -9.63
C GLU A 143 -14.48 -0.73 -9.23
N VAL A 144 -15.27 -0.88 -8.15
CA VAL A 144 -16.06 0.21 -7.55
C VAL A 144 -15.28 0.83 -6.41
N ILE A 145 -15.08 2.17 -6.45
CA ILE A 145 -14.33 2.88 -5.40
C ILE A 145 -15.04 2.78 -4.07
N LEU A 146 -14.27 2.46 -3.03
CA LEU A 146 -14.68 2.57 -1.65
C LEU A 146 -14.34 3.97 -1.15
N THR A 147 -15.35 4.75 -0.80
CA THR A 147 -15.14 6.12 -0.34
C THR A 147 -16.28 6.65 0.51
N ASN A 148 -15.92 7.44 1.53
CA ASN A 148 -16.84 8.25 2.31
C ASN A 148 -16.91 9.71 1.80
N VAL A 149 -16.02 10.09 0.89
CA VAL A 149 -15.91 11.44 0.33
C VAL A 149 -17.10 11.73 -0.56
N LYS A 150 -17.96 12.68 -0.15
CA LYS A 150 -19.22 13.01 -0.85
C LYS A 150 -18.99 13.48 -2.28
N GLU A 151 -17.91 14.24 -2.52
CA GLU A 151 -17.57 14.85 -3.81
C GLU A 151 -17.25 13.85 -4.92
N ILE A 152 -16.93 12.60 -4.55
CA ILE A 152 -16.56 11.53 -5.49
C ILE A 152 -17.40 10.26 -5.36
N LYS A 153 -18.37 10.25 -4.42
CA LYS A 153 -19.15 9.05 -4.08
C LYS A 153 -19.86 8.38 -5.27
N ASN A 154 -20.24 9.18 -6.28
CA ASN A 154 -20.96 8.71 -7.47
C ASN A 154 -20.09 8.76 -8.73
N GLN A 155 -18.78 8.93 -8.58
CA GLN A 155 -17.84 9.01 -9.71
C GLN A 155 -17.16 7.67 -9.96
N GLY A 156 -16.87 7.43 -11.24
CA GLY A 156 -16.05 6.28 -11.61
C GLY A 156 -14.57 6.49 -11.28
N PRO A 157 -13.77 5.41 -11.31
CA PRO A 157 -12.35 5.47 -10.99
C PRO A 157 -11.55 6.49 -11.82
N LEU A 158 -11.80 6.59 -13.11
CA LEU A 158 -11.06 7.50 -13.99
C LEU A 158 -11.34 8.97 -13.67
N GLU A 159 -12.59 9.31 -13.39
CA GLU A 159 -12.99 10.68 -13.02
C GLU A 159 -12.42 11.07 -11.65
N THR A 160 -12.47 10.15 -10.69
CA THR A 160 -11.90 10.34 -9.35
C THR A 160 -10.38 10.57 -9.43
N ILE A 161 -9.66 9.75 -10.20
CA ILE A 161 -8.21 9.86 -10.36
C ILE A 161 -7.82 11.19 -11.00
N LYS A 162 -8.60 11.66 -11.98
CA LYS A 162 -8.38 12.99 -12.57
C LYS A 162 -8.47 14.10 -11.53
N LYS A 163 -9.49 14.08 -10.66
CA LYS A 163 -9.61 15.05 -9.56
C LYS A 163 -8.42 15.00 -8.60
N ILE A 164 -7.97 13.79 -8.25
CA ILE A 164 -6.81 13.61 -7.37
C ILE A 164 -5.54 14.17 -8.01
N GLU A 165 -5.35 13.97 -9.32
CA GLU A 165 -4.24 14.56 -10.07
C GLU A 165 -4.30 16.09 -10.10
N GLU A 166 -5.49 16.67 -10.27
CA GLU A 166 -5.72 18.12 -10.25
C GLU A 166 -5.39 18.75 -8.88
N LEU A 167 -5.50 17.99 -7.78
CA LEU A 167 -5.04 18.42 -6.45
C LEU A 167 -3.51 18.43 -6.29
N GLY A 168 -2.77 17.89 -7.27
CA GLY A 168 -1.30 17.86 -7.24
C GLY A 168 -0.69 16.54 -6.78
N VAL A 169 -1.49 15.50 -6.55
CA VAL A 169 -0.98 14.17 -6.15
C VAL A 169 -0.10 13.58 -7.25
N LYS A 170 1.09 13.11 -6.87
CA LYS A 170 2.07 12.52 -7.79
C LYS A 170 2.19 11.01 -7.71
N THR A 171 1.64 10.39 -6.65
CA THR A 171 1.68 8.95 -6.47
C THR A 171 0.34 8.44 -5.98
N ILE A 172 -0.19 7.42 -6.66
CA ILE A 172 -1.41 6.72 -6.25
C ILE A 172 -1.14 5.23 -6.07
N ILE A 173 -1.96 4.59 -5.22
CA ILE A 173 -2.07 3.14 -5.13
C ILE A 173 -3.42 2.75 -5.74
N LEU A 174 -3.44 1.76 -6.63
CA LEU A 174 -4.66 1.09 -7.07
C LEU A 174 -4.75 -0.23 -6.34
N LEU A 175 -5.79 -0.40 -5.53
CA LEU A 175 -5.99 -1.59 -4.72
C LEU A 175 -7.42 -2.10 -4.86
N ASP A 176 -7.61 -3.25 -5.53
CA ASP A 176 -8.91 -3.93 -5.53
C ASP A 176 -8.94 -4.98 -4.42
N LEU A 177 -9.65 -4.66 -3.32
CA LEU A 177 -9.75 -5.51 -2.13
C LEU A 177 -10.30 -6.90 -2.45
N TYR A 178 -11.20 -7.03 -3.43
CA TYR A 178 -11.71 -8.34 -3.86
C TYR A 178 -10.57 -9.27 -4.32
N LYS A 179 -9.49 -8.72 -4.87
CA LYS A 179 -8.33 -9.50 -5.37
C LYS A 179 -7.31 -9.82 -4.28
N VAL A 180 -7.35 -9.12 -3.14
CA VAL A 180 -6.39 -9.32 -2.04
C VAL A 180 -6.45 -10.77 -1.53
N GLY A 181 -5.30 -11.41 -1.43
CA GLY A 181 -5.18 -12.82 -1.00
C GLY A 181 -5.58 -13.86 -2.03
N GLN A 182 -6.09 -13.46 -3.22
CA GLN A 182 -6.65 -14.40 -4.21
C GLN A 182 -5.66 -14.87 -5.27
N LYS A 183 -4.52 -14.19 -5.46
CA LYS A 183 -3.54 -14.51 -6.49
C LYS A 183 -4.17 -14.71 -7.89
N ILE A 184 -5.06 -13.80 -8.28
CA ILE A 184 -5.79 -13.89 -9.57
C ILE A 184 -4.83 -13.66 -10.74
N GLY A 185 -3.87 -12.74 -10.57
CA GLY A 185 -2.94 -12.36 -11.62
C GLY A 185 -3.51 -11.45 -12.70
N GLY A 186 -2.63 -11.03 -13.61
CA GLY A 186 -2.97 -10.18 -14.76
C GLY A 186 -3.20 -8.71 -14.40
N ILE A 187 -3.29 -7.87 -15.44
CA ILE A 187 -3.59 -6.44 -15.29
C ILE A 187 -5.05 -6.19 -15.68
N PRO A 188 -5.89 -5.65 -14.77
CA PRO A 188 -7.25 -5.25 -15.13
C PRO A 188 -7.27 -4.20 -16.26
N PRO A 189 -8.21 -4.28 -17.21
CA PRO A 189 -8.34 -3.25 -18.25
C PRO A 189 -8.50 -1.83 -17.71
N LEU A 190 -9.18 -1.68 -16.58
CA LEU A 190 -9.28 -0.39 -15.87
C LEU A 190 -7.90 0.17 -15.52
N TYR A 191 -6.97 -0.66 -15.02
CA TYR A 191 -5.64 -0.19 -14.60
C TYR A 191 -4.82 0.30 -15.79
N LEU A 192 -4.96 -0.32 -16.96
CA LEU A 192 -4.32 0.16 -18.19
C LEU A 192 -4.85 1.54 -18.59
N LYS A 193 -6.18 1.74 -18.54
CA LYS A 193 -6.79 3.05 -18.79
C LYS A 193 -6.32 4.13 -17.81
N VAL A 194 -6.19 3.77 -16.52
CA VAL A 194 -5.61 4.68 -15.51
C VAL A 194 -4.18 5.01 -15.88
N ARG A 195 -3.36 4.02 -16.29
CA ARG A 195 -1.96 4.27 -16.67
C ARG A 195 -1.82 5.23 -17.85
N GLU A 196 -2.75 5.16 -18.81
CA GLU A 196 -2.78 6.06 -19.97
C GLU A 196 -3.13 7.51 -19.60
N GLN A 197 -3.94 7.71 -18.55
CA GLN A 197 -4.47 9.03 -18.18
C GLN A 197 -3.68 9.71 -17.06
N PHE A 198 -3.19 8.97 -16.07
CA PHE A 198 -2.51 9.53 -14.91
C PHE A 198 -1.01 9.69 -15.17
N ASN A 199 -0.49 10.92 -15.10
CA ASN A 199 0.91 11.22 -15.39
C ASN A 199 1.88 10.89 -14.24
N GLY A 200 1.36 10.62 -13.04
CA GLY A 200 2.15 10.33 -11.84
C GLY A 200 2.60 8.86 -11.74
N GLN A 201 3.07 8.51 -10.57
CA GLN A 201 3.45 7.14 -10.22
C GLN A 201 2.22 6.33 -9.82
N ILE A 202 2.11 5.11 -10.34
CA ILE A 202 1.07 4.16 -9.98
C ILE A 202 1.71 2.94 -9.35
N LEU A 203 1.38 2.69 -8.09
CA LEU A 203 1.64 1.45 -7.39
C LEU A 203 0.38 0.60 -7.46
N VAL A 204 0.53 -0.71 -7.57
CA VAL A 204 -0.62 -1.61 -7.70
C VAL A 204 -0.59 -2.68 -6.61
N GLY A 205 -1.71 -2.86 -5.92
CA GLY A 205 -1.91 -3.91 -4.93
C GLY A 205 -3.09 -4.82 -5.25
N GLY A 206 -3.10 -5.98 -4.59
CA GLY A 206 -4.16 -6.96 -4.72
C GLY A 206 -4.01 -7.91 -5.91
N GLY A 207 -3.94 -9.21 -5.61
CA GLY A 207 -3.98 -10.27 -6.61
C GLY A 207 -2.68 -10.62 -7.32
N ILE A 208 -1.57 -9.97 -7.01
CA ILE A 208 -0.24 -10.34 -7.57
C ILE A 208 0.02 -11.82 -7.27
N LYS A 209 0.20 -12.61 -8.32
CA LYS A 209 0.28 -14.04 -8.23
C LYS A 209 1.73 -14.54 -8.19
N ASP A 210 2.51 -14.14 -9.18
CA ASP A 210 3.87 -14.65 -9.37
C ASP A 210 4.79 -13.57 -10.00
N ILE A 211 6.02 -13.95 -10.32
CA ILE A 211 7.03 -13.09 -10.95
C ILE A 211 6.56 -12.54 -12.30
N ARG A 212 5.80 -13.31 -13.07
CA ARG A 212 5.33 -12.87 -14.40
C ARG A 212 4.38 -11.68 -14.29
N ASP A 213 3.55 -11.64 -13.25
CA ASP A 213 2.71 -10.47 -12.98
C ASP A 213 3.56 -9.23 -12.69
N ILE A 214 4.61 -9.39 -11.88
CA ILE A 214 5.52 -8.27 -11.55
C ILE A 214 6.18 -7.73 -12.82
N GLU A 215 6.71 -8.61 -13.68
CA GLU A 215 7.30 -8.25 -14.96
C GLU A 215 6.29 -7.60 -15.91
N MET A 216 5.06 -8.08 -15.92
CA MET A 216 3.97 -7.52 -16.72
C MET A 216 3.63 -6.08 -16.31
N TYR A 217 3.48 -5.80 -15.00
CA TYR A 217 3.26 -4.44 -14.51
C TYR A 217 4.45 -3.53 -14.84
N LYS A 218 5.70 -4.01 -14.68
CA LYS A 218 6.91 -3.29 -15.07
C LYS A 218 6.91 -2.93 -16.56
N HIS A 219 6.57 -3.90 -17.42
CA HIS A 219 6.51 -3.71 -18.88
C HIS A 219 5.46 -2.68 -19.31
N HIS A 220 4.33 -2.62 -18.60
CA HIS A 220 3.26 -1.64 -18.85
C HIS A 220 3.47 -0.29 -18.15
N ASN A 221 4.70 0.04 -17.74
CA ASN A 221 5.09 1.34 -17.16
C ASN A 221 4.37 1.70 -15.85
N PHE A 222 3.93 0.72 -15.06
CA PHE A 222 3.57 0.96 -13.68
C PHE A 222 4.83 1.25 -12.86
N SER A 223 4.68 1.96 -11.75
CA SER A 223 5.81 2.38 -10.93
C SER A 223 6.23 1.34 -9.90
N GLY A 224 5.35 0.39 -9.60
CA GLY A 224 5.65 -0.70 -8.68
C GLY A 224 4.43 -1.53 -8.32
N VAL A 225 4.68 -2.58 -7.55
CA VAL A 225 3.66 -3.50 -7.03
C VAL A 225 3.80 -3.68 -5.52
N LEU A 226 2.64 -3.87 -4.87
CA LEU A 226 2.51 -4.25 -3.48
C LEU A 226 2.29 -5.76 -3.42
N ILE A 227 3.14 -6.48 -2.69
CA ILE A 227 3.10 -7.94 -2.60
C ILE A 227 2.91 -8.40 -1.15
N GLY A 228 1.91 -9.21 -0.90
CA GLY A 228 1.62 -9.80 0.41
C GLY A 228 1.67 -11.32 0.33
N THR A 229 0.51 -11.97 0.15
CA THR A 229 0.33 -13.42 0.18
C THR A 229 1.35 -14.22 -0.62
N ALA A 230 1.61 -13.83 -1.88
CA ALA A 230 2.52 -14.56 -2.77
C ALA A 230 4.00 -14.54 -2.31
N LEU A 231 4.38 -13.56 -1.48
CA LEU A 231 5.70 -13.53 -0.83
C LEU A 231 5.74 -14.51 0.35
N HIS A 232 4.70 -14.49 1.18
CA HIS A 232 4.68 -15.21 2.44
C HIS A 232 4.35 -16.70 2.31
N ASP A 233 3.66 -17.11 1.25
CA ASP A 233 3.37 -18.52 0.96
C ASP A 233 4.41 -19.21 0.06
N GLY A 234 5.44 -18.47 -0.34
CA GLY A 234 6.55 -18.98 -1.15
C GLY A 234 6.25 -19.13 -2.66
N THR A 235 5.11 -18.61 -3.13
CA THR A 235 4.79 -18.64 -4.57
C THR A 235 5.79 -17.81 -5.40
N ILE A 236 6.29 -16.69 -4.80
CA ILE A 236 7.33 -15.86 -5.44
C ILE A 236 8.71 -16.35 -5.04
N GLU A 237 9.50 -16.74 -6.02
CA GLU A 237 10.90 -17.16 -5.83
C GLU A 237 11.78 -15.95 -5.45
N LEU A 238 12.37 -15.98 -4.25
CA LEU A 238 13.15 -14.87 -3.70
C LEU A 238 14.35 -14.47 -4.59
N GLU A 239 15.00 -15.42 -5.23
CA GLU A 239 16.13 -15.14 -6.13
C GLU A 239 15.70 -14.32 -7.35
N LYS A 240 14.56 -14.65 -7.95
CA LYS A 240 14.00 -13.90 -9.07
C LYS A 240 13.57 -12.48 -8.61
N LEU A 241 12.96 -12.40 -7.43
CA LEU A 241 12.55 -11.12 -6.83
C LEU A 241 13.76 -10.18 -6.64
N ARG A 242 14.88 -10.70 -6.10
CA ARG A 242 16.12 -9.93 -5.93
C ARG A 242 16.65 -9.40 -7.25
N LYS A 243 16.66 -10.20 -8.32
CA LYS A 243 17.12 -9.78 -9.65
C LYS A 243 16.30 -8.62 -10.21
N ILE A 244 14.98 -8.64 -10.04
CA ILE A 244 14.11 -7.54 -10.48
C ILE A 244 14.34 -6.28 -9.63
N ASN A 245 14.58 -6.43 -8.33
CA ASN A 245 14.80 -5.30 -7.42
C ASN A 245 16.16 -4.61 -7.64
N ILE A 246 17.17 -5.31 -8.12
CA ILE A 246 18.52 -4.74 -8.37
C ILE A 246 18.55 -3.98 -9.70
N ASN A 247 17.82 -4.44 -10.72
CA ASN A 247 17.73 -3.85 -12.07
C ASN A 247 16.64 -2.76 -12.14
#